data_b97ab4e73b0da4a29634c4a602edbf57
#
_entry.id   b97ab4e73b0da4a29634c4a602edbf57
#
_cell.length_a   1.000
_cell.length_b   1.000
_cell.length_c   1.000
_cell.angle_alpha   90.00
_cell.angle_beta   90.00
_cell.angle_gamma   90.00
#
_symmetry.space_group_name_H-M   'P 1'
#
loop_
_entity.id
_entity.type
_entity.pdbx_description
1 polymer ?
#
loop_
_entity_poly.entity_id
_entity_poly.type
_entity_poly.pdbx_seq_one_letter_code
_entity_poly.pdbx_strand_id
1 'polypeptide(L)'
;MKRKSILFQVAIIFLLSGCVSTQVGSNIDAGTIGVDFVFQKENMCFGTSPQITLTHLPAETKGLKVSLRDLDHPGADHGGGDLKNFNASIIPAGALKGYQGPCPSMSEHRRFHYVFKVEALDETGKVIAFGQGMKECGWVDFQ
;
A
#
# COMPACT_ATOMS: atom_id res chain seq x y z
N MET A 1 -38.07 -61.39 15.73
CA MET A 1 -37.03 -60.56 16.32
C MET A 1 -36.34 -59.76 15.21
N LYS A 2 -36.66 -58.44 15.07
CA LYS A 2 -36.11 -57.59 14.01
C LYS A 2 -34.95 -56.78 14.63
N ARG A 3 -33.73 -57.02 14.17
CA ARG A 3 -32.54 -56.22 14.54
C ARG A 3 -32.57 -54.90 13.73
N LYS A 4 -32.67 -53.77 14.42
CA LYS A 4 -32.48 -52.44 13.85
C LYS A 4 -30.97 -52.14 13.82
N SER A 5 -30.41 -52.04 12.61
CA SER A 5 -29.06 -51.49 12.39
C SER A 5 -29.10 -49.97 12.54
N ILE A 6 -28.33 -49.48 13.50
CA ILE A 6 -28.08 -48.05 13.70
C ILE A 6 -26.83 -47.71 12.90
N LEU A 7 -27.02 -47.00 11.79
CA LEU A 7 -25.92 -46.39 11.03
C LEU A 7 -25.42 -45.15 11.77
N PHE A 8 -24.22 -45.24 12.30
CA PHE A 8 -23.51 -44.08 12.83
C PHE A 8 -22.96 -43.27 11.65
N GLN A 9 -23.56 -42.14 11.34
CA GLN A 9 -22.97 -41.14 10.44
C GLN A 9 -21.92 -40.33 11.21
N VAL A 10 -20.63 -40.59 10.91
CA VAL A 10 -19.53 -39.79 11.38
C VAL A 10 -19.48 -38.53 10.50
N ALA A 11 -19.93 -37.41 11.05
CA ALA A 11 -19.76 -36.09 10.43
C ALA A 11 -18.31 -35.66 10.57
N ILE A 12 -17.56 -35.70 9.47
CA ILE A 12 -16.19 -35.15 9.40
C ILE A 12 -16.33 -33.63 9.31
N ILE A 13 -16.08 -32.94 10.41
CA ILE A 13 -15.98 -31.49 10.46
C ILE A 13 -14.60 -31.13 9.89
N PHE A 14 -14.54 -30.65 8.65
CA PHE A 14 -13.37 -29.98 8.09
C PHE A 14 -13.19 -28.65 8.79
N LEU A 15 -12.28 -28.59 9.73
CA LEU A 15 -11.74 -27.32 10.27
C LEU A 15 -10.89 -26.68 9.16
N LEU A 16 -11.48 -25.74 8.43
CA LEU A 16 -10.76 -24.81 7.58
C LEU A 16 -9.94 -23.89 8.50
N SER A 17 -8.70 -24.28 8.76
CA SER A 17 -7.70 -23.38 9.35
C SER A 17 -7.36 -22.33 8.30
N GLY A 18 -8.20 -21.30 8.19
CA GLY A 18 -7.84 -20.08 7.46
C GLY A 18 -6.70 -19.42 8.19
N CYS A 19 -5.54 -19.24 7.53
CA CYS A 19 -4.50 -18.34 7.99
C CYS A 19 -5.12 -16.93 8.06
N VAL A 20 -5.50 -16.52 9.25
CA VAL A 20 -5.78 -15.12 9.55
C VAL A 20 -4.45 -14.40 9.51
N SER A 21 -4.13 -13.74 8.40
CA SER A 21 -3.10 -12.70 8.38
C SER A 21 -3.51 -11.63 9.39
N THR A 22 -2.95 -11.67 10.57
CA THR A 22 -3.00 -10.56 11.50
C THR A 22 -2.24 -9.40 10.86
N GLN A 23 -2.96 -8.56 10.15
CA GLN A 23 -2.50 -7.22 9.81
C GLN A 23 -2.25 -6.52 11.13
N VAL A 24 -0.97 -6.34 11.48
CA VAL A 24 -0.59 -5.48 12.60
C VAL A 24 -1.09 -4.09 12.23
N GLY A 25 -2.19 -3.70 12.87
CA GLY A 25 -2.86 -2.45 12.58
C GLY A 25 -2.01 -1.26 12.99
N SER A 26 -1.29 -0.69 12.03
CA SER A 26 -0.97 0.73 12.13
C SER A 26 -2.29 1.48 11.98
N ASN A 27 -2.59 2.40 12.90
CA ASN A 27 -3.77 3.30 12.87
C ASN A 27 -3.64 4.32 11.73
N ILE A 28 -3.47 3.82 10.50
CA ILE A 28 -3.52 4.64 9.30
C ILE A 28 -4.93 4.53 8.77
N ASP A 29 -5.63 5.67 8.70
CA ASP A 29 -6.87 5.72 7.95
C ASP A 29 -6.57 5.38 6.49
N ALA A 30 -6.92 4.17 6.07
CA ALA A 30 -6.63 3.68 4.72
C ALA A 30 -7.38 4.45 3.64
N GLY A 31 -8.43 5.19 4.02
CA GLY A 31 -9.29 5.88 3.07
C GLY A 31 -10.09 4.91 2.20
N THR A 32 -10.57 5.41 1.07
CA THR A 32 -11.40 4.65 0.11
C THR A 32 -10.63 4.13 -1.09
N ILE A 33 -9.50 4.75 -1.44
CA ILE A 33 -8.62 4.31 -2.53
C ILE A 33 -7.65 3.26 -1.97
N GLY A 34 -7.63 2.06 -2.56
CA GLY A 34 -6.58 1.09 -2.28
C GLY A 34 -5.28 1.52 -2.96
N VAL A 35 -4.18 1.50 -2.21
CA VAL A 35 -2.84 1.91 -2.68
C VAL A 35 -1.87 0.77 -2.43
N ASP A 36 -1.29 0.21 -3.49
CA ASP A 36 -0.28 -0.85 -3.40
C ASP A 36 0.95 -0.54 -4.25
N PHE A 37 2.12 -0.90 -3.75
CA PHE A 37 3.40 -0.67 -4.40
C PHE A 37 4.48 -1.59 -3.82
N VAL A 38 5.61 -1.68 -4.51
CA VAL A 38 6.80 -2.40 -4.02
C VAL A 38 8.01 -1.51 -4.25
N PHE A 39 8.84 -1.35 -3.21
CA PHE A 39 10.15 -0.73 -3.37
C PHE A 39 11.13 -1.73 -3.96
N GLN A 40 11.90 -1.27 -4.95
CA GLN A 40 13.01 -1.97 -5.56
C GLN A 40 14.29 -1.12 -5.39
N LYS A 41 15.44 -1.66 -5.72
CA LYS A 41 16.73 -0.98 -5.54
C LYS A 41 16.79 0.38 -6.24
N GLU A 42 16.23 0.50 -7.41
CA GLU A 42 16.14 1.73 -8.20
C GLU A 42 15.22 2.80 -7.62
N ASN A 43 14.43 2.45 -6.58
CA ASN A 43 13.56 3.40 -5.90
C ASN A 43 14.21 4.04 -4.67
N MET A 44 15.46 3.69 -4.36
CA MET A 44 16.14 4.18 -3.17
C MET A 44 16.67 5.60 -3.34
N CYS A 45 16.70 6.33 -2.21
CA CYS A 45 17.32 7.65 -2.12
C CYS A 45 16.81 8.61 -3.21
N PHE A 46 17.69 9.05 -4.10
CA PHE A 46 17.37 9.92 -5.23
C PHE A 46 16.98 9.14 -6.49
N GLY A 47 16.53 7.90 -6.32
CA GLY A 47 16.08 7.05 -7.42
C GLY A 47 14.73 7.46 -8.01
N THR A 48 14.18 6.60 -8.84
CA THR A 48 12.87 6.81 -9.45
C THR A 48 11.74 6.36 -8.53
N SER A 49 10.56 7.01 -8.59
CA SER A 49 9.41 6.52 -7.86
C SER A 49 8.99 5.13 -8.32
N PRO A 50 8.51 4.24 -7.42
CA PRO A 50 7.98 2.95 -7.82
C PRO A 50 6.70 3.11 -8.66
N GLN A 51 6.31 2.03 -9.34
CA GLN A 51 4.96 1.90 -9.84
C GLN A 51 4.00 1.78 -8.65
N ILE A 52 2.85 2.50 -8.73
CA ILE A 52 1.81 2.43 -7.70
C ILE A 52 0.52 1.95 -8.36
N THR A 53 -0.10 0.91 -7.79
CA THR A 53 -1.39 0.40 -8.22
C THR A 53 -2.48 0.96 -7.32
N LEU A 54 -3.54 1.48 -7.94
CA LEU A 54 -4.70 2.05 -7.27
C LEU A 54 -5.94 1.20 -7.53
N THR A 55 -6.75 1.01 -6.50
CA THR A 55 -8.08 0.41 -6.62
C THR A 55 -9.14 1.35 -6.07
N HIS A 56 -10.38 1.23 -6.54
CA HIS A 56 -11.51 2.08 -6.13
C HIS A 56 -11.29 3.57 -6.37
N LEU A 57 -10.53 3.92 -7.43
CA LEU A 57 -10.37 5.31 -7.83
C LEU A 57 -11.72 5.84 -8.39
N PRO A 58 -12.25 6.98 -7.88
CA PRO A 58 -13.49 7.55 -8.40
C PRO A 58 -13.41 7.90 -9.90
N ALA A 59 -14.49 7.65 -10.65
CA ALA A 59 -14.54 7.93 -12.07
C ALA A 59 -14.39 9.44 -12.41
N GLU A 60 -14.78 10.29 -11.47
CA GLU A 60 -14.70 11.76 -11.55
C GLU A 60 -13.28 12.30 -11.35
N THR A 61 -12.32 11.44 -11.02
CA THR A 61 -10.92 11.85 -10.81
C THR A 61 -10.35 12.51 -12.07
N LYS A 62 -9.77 13.68 -11.90
CA LYS A 62 -9.07 14.45 -12.95
C LYS A 62 -7.60 14.67 -12.65
N GLY A 63 -7.18 14.36 -11.45
CA GLY A 63 -5.78 14.43 -11.03
C GLY A 63 -5.53 13.72 -9.73
N LEU A 64 -4.26 13.50 -9.44
CA LEU A 64 -3.83 12.92 -8.17
C LEU A 64 -2.78 13.80 -7.53
N LYS A 65 -2.84 13.92 -6.20
CA LYS A 65 -1.74 14.40 -5.38
C LYS A 65 -1.18 13.23 -4.60
N VAL A 66 0.10 12.95 -4.76
CA VAL A 66 0.78 11.79 -4.16
C VAL A 66 1.93 12.27 -3.30
N SER A 67 2.01 11.78 -2.08
CA SER A 67 3.13 12.06 -1.17
C SER A 67 3.64 10.78 -0.51
N LEU A 68 4.94 10.71 -0.30
CA LEU A 68 5.60 9.66 0.48
C LEU A 68 6.00 10.21 1.85
N ARG A 69 5.79 9.43 2.91
CA ARG A 69 6.17 9.76 4.28
C ARG A 69 6.89 8.60 4.94
N ASP A 70 7.88 8.91 5.74
CA ASP A 70 8.48 8.00 6.70
C ASP A 70 7.80 8.22 8.06
N LEU A 71 7.17 7.18 8.61
CA LEU A 71 6.48 7.26 9.89
C LEU A 71 7.45 7.22 11.08
N ASP A 72 8.63 6.67 10.88
CA ASP A 72 9.67 6.60 11.90
C ASP A 72 10.49 7.89 11.98
N HIS A 73 10.53 8.66 10.86
CA HIS A 73 11.18 9.96 10.77
C HIS A 73 10.26 11.01 10.15
N PRO A 74 9.22 11.47 10.87
CA PRO A 74 8.17 12.32 10.29
C PRO A 74 8.67 13.71 9.83
N GLY A 75 9.89 14.09 10.21
CA GLY A 75 10.55 15.31 9.73
C GLY A 75 11.31 15.16 8.41
N ALA A 76 11.46 13.94 7.89
CA ALA A 76 12.08 13.70 6.61
C ALA A 76 11.08 13.99 5.48
N ASP A 77 11.51 14.79 4.49
CA ASP A 77 10.71 15.05 3.29
C ASP A 77 11.05 14.00 2.22
N HIS A 78 10.10 13.17 1.90
CA HIS A 78 10.19 12.17 0.84
C HIS A 78 9.45 12.61 -0.44
N GLY A 79 8.92 13.82 -0.43
CA GLY A 79 8.30 14.44 -1.61
C GLY A 79 7.12 13.66 -2.16
N GLY A 80 7.06 13.59 -3.48
CA GLY A 80 5.97 12.95 -4.22
C GLY A 80 5.75 13.61 -5.57
N GLY A 81 4.50 13.95 -5.88
CA GLY A 81 4.16 14.67 -7.10
C GLY A 81 2.67 14.83 -7.34
N ASP A 82 2.35 15.83 -8.16
CA ASP A 82 1.00 16.09 -8.65
C ASP A 82 0.86 15.57 -10.08
N LEU A 83 -0.13 14.73 -10.32
CA LEU A 83 -0.45 14.17 -11.62
C LEU A 83 -1.73 14.82 -12.15
N LYS A 84 -1.58 15.74 -13.12
CA LYS A 84 -2.70 16.43 -13.77
C LYS A 84 -3.26 15.57 -14.90
N ASN A 85 -4.58 15.68 -15.13
CA ASN A 85 -5.29 14.93 -16.18
C ASN A 85 -5.05 13.41 -16.08
N PHE A 86 -5.06 12.90 -14.83
CA PHE A 86 -4.74 11.51 -14.52
C PHE A 86 -5.92 10.84 -13.83
N ASN A 87 -6.40 9.73 -14.41
CA ASN A 87 -7.49 8.91 -13.87
C ASN A 87 -7.27 7.40 -14.09
N ALA A 88 -6.00 6.99 -14.26
CA ALA A 88 -5.66 5.59 -14.45
C ALA A 88 -5.44 4.88 -13.10
N SER A 89 -5.64 3.57 -13.09
CA SER A 89 -5.40 2.72 -11.91
C SER A 89 -3.93 2.39 -11.65
N ILE A 90 -3.03 2.79 -12.55
CA ILE A 90 -1.58 2.57 -12.41
C ILE A 90 -0.84 3.88 -12.60
N ILE A 91 -0.13 4.31 -11.57
CA ILE A 91 0.86 5.38 -11.65
C ILE A 91 2.18 4.74 -12.11
N PRO A 92 2.70 5.08 -13.30
CA PRO A 92 3.93 4.47 -13.80
C PRO A 92 5.14 4.77 -12.91
N ALA A 93 6.13 3.87 -12.90
CA ALA A 93 7.41 4.14 -12.27
C ALA A 93 8.03 5.43 -12.85
N GLY A 94 8.63 6.26 -11.97
CA GLY A 94 9.23 7.53 -12.35
C GLY A 94 8.25 8.67 -12.66
N ALA A 95 6.94 8.48 -12.47
CA ALA A 95 5.95 9.53 -12.70
C ALA A 95 5.99 10.65 -11.65
N LEU A 96 6.39 10.35 -10.41
CA LEU A 96 6.44 11.32 -9.33
C LEU A 96 7.78 12.08 -9.36
N LYS A 97 7.78 13.28 -9.92
CA LYS A 97 9.02 14.05 -10.19
C LYS A 97 9.69 14.61 -8.94
N GLY A 98 8.95 14.82 -7.86
CA GLY A 98 9.50 15.26 -6.58
C GLY A 98 9.82 14.11 -5.60
N TYR A 99 9.80 12.87 -6.06
CA TYR A 99 10.04 11.70 -5.22
C TYR A 99 11.47 11.63 -4.71
N GLN A 100 11.59 11.36 -3.41
CA GLN A 100 12.82 10.97 -2.73
C GLN A 100 12.54 9.68 -1.97
N GLY A 101 13.21 8.61 -2.37
CA GLY A 101 12.93 7.28 -1.85
C GLY A 101 13.42 7.01 -0.45
N PRO A 102 13.08 5.83 0.08
CA PRO A 102 13.72 5.30 1.27
C PRO A 102 15.23 5.34 1.13
N CYS A 103 15.92 5.88 2.15
CA CYS A 103 17.38 5.96 2.15
C CYS A 103 17.95 5.49 3.50
N PRO A 104 17.67 4.24 3.92
CA PRO A 104 18.12 3.71 5.19
C PRO A 104 19.63 3.58 5.21
N SER A 105 20.24 3.93 6.34
CA SER A 105 21.68 3.79 6.56
C SER A 105 22.07 2.32 6.70
N MET A 106 23.22 1.94 6.17
CA MET A 106 23.82 0.60 6.36
C MET A 106 24.05 0.25 7.83
N SER A 107 24.21 1.24 8.70
CA SER A 107 24.38 1.06 10.13
C SER A 107 23.08 0.79 10.89
N GLU A 108 21.93 1.06 10.25
CA GLU A 108 20.62 0.84 10.84
C GLU A 108 20.09 -0.52 10.41
N HIS A 109 20.19 -1.51 11.29
CA HIS A 109 19.72 -2.88 11.04
C HIS A 109 18.21 -3.05 11.26
N ARG A 110 17.42 -1.98 11.11
CA ARG A 110 15.96 -1.99 11.26
C ARG A 110 15.27 -1.64 9.96
N ARG A 111 13.97 -1.94 9.90
CA ARG A 111 13.09 -1.47 8.84
C ARG A 111 12.33 -0.23 9.30
N PHE A 112 11.97 0.59 8.34
CA PHE A 112 11.22 1.83 8.51
C PHE A 112 9.89 1.70 7.77
N HIS A 113 8.87 2.38 8.27
CA HIS A 113 7.51 2.35 7.72
C HIS A 113 7.29 3.53 6.78
N TYR A 114 7.16 3.24 5.51
CA TYR A 114 6.89 4.24 4.47
C TYR A 114 5.46 4.18 3.99
N VAL A 115 4.80 5.32 3.91
CA VAL A 115 3.41 5.46 3.50
C VAL A 115 3.29 6.34 2.28
N PHE A 116 2.76 5.79 1.18
CA PHE A 116 2.20 6.63 0.13
C PHE A 116 0.79 7.05 0.50
N LYS A 117 0.53 8.36 0.50
CA LYS A 117 -0.79 8.96 0.53
C LYS A 117 -1.15 9.42 -0.87
N VAL A 118 -2.33 9.03 -1.33
CA VAL A 118 -2.89 9.44 -2.62
C VAL A 118 -4.19 10.17 -2.38
N GLU A 119 -4.33 11.36 -2.92
CA GLU A 119 -5.55 12.15 -2.92
C GLU A 119 -6.05 12.30 -4.36
N ALA A 120 -7.29 11.87 -4.61
CA ALA A 120 -7.96 12.06 -5.90
C ALA A 120 -8.63 13.43 -5.94
N LEU A 121 -8.38 14.15 -7.03
CA LEU A 121 -8.86 15.50 -7.25
C LEU A 121 -9.88 15.53 -8.39
N ASP A 122 -10.96 16.28 -8.24
CA ASP A 122 -11.89 16.60 -9.33
C ASP A 122 -11.35 17.69 -10.27
N GLU A 123 -12.16 18.10 -11.23
CA GLU A 123 -11.80 19.15 -12.20
C GLU A 123 -11.54 20.52 -11.56
N THR A 124 -12.06 20.76 -10.36
CA THR A 124 -11.85 22.00 -9.61
C THR A 124 -10.62 21.96 -8.71
N GLY A 125 -9.95 20.78 -8.61
CA GLY A 125 -8.84 20.54 -7.71
C GLY A 125 -9.25 20.21 -6.28
N LYS A 126 -10.53 19.94 -6.04
CA LYS A 126 -11.05 19.51 -4.75
C LYS A 126 -10.74 18.02 -4.54
N VAL A 127 -10.32 17.66 -3.32
CA VAL A 127 -10.14 16.26 -2.91
C VAL A 127 -11.51 15.59 -2.80
N ILE A 128 -11.74 14.54 -3.57
CA ILE A 128 -12.98 13.74 -3.60
C ILE A 128 -12.82 12.35 -2.99
N ALA A 129 -11.60 11.85 -2.90
CA ALA A 129 -11.26 10.62 -2.22
C ALA A 129 -9.78 10.61 -1.85
N PHE A 130 -9.40 9.75 -0.91
CA PHE A 130 -7.99 9.50 -0.60
C PHE A 130 -7.74 8.04 -0.27
N GLY A 131 -6.49 7.64 -0.29
CA GLY A 131 -6.04 6.33 0.15
C GLY A 131 -4.62 6.37 0.66
N GLN A 132 -4.24 5.34 1.42
CA GLN A 132 -2.89 5.17 1.94
C GLN A 132 -2.47 3.71 1.81
N GLY A 133 -1.24 3.50 1.39
CA GLY A 133 -0.58 2.20 1.39
C GLY A 133 0.74 2.29 2.14
N MET A 134 1.03 1.29 2.98
CA MET A 134 2.26 1.24 3.77
C MET A 134 3.10 0.04 3.38
N LYS A 135 4.41 0.23 3.34
CA LYS A 135 5.41 -0.83 3.25
C LYS A 135 6.53 -0.55 4.24
N GLU A 136 7.10 -1.63 4.75
CA GLU A 136 8.33 -1.58 5.51
C GLU A 136 9.51 -1.84 4.59
N CYS A 137 10.57 -1.08 4.73
CA CYS A 137 11.84 -1.40 4.08
C CYS A 137 13.04 -0.94 4.90
N GLY A 138 14.16 -1.64 4.73
CA GLY A 138 15.44 -1.35 5.34
C GLY A 138 16.57 -1.64 4.37
N TRP A 139 17.81 -1.37 4.76
CA TRP A 139 18.98 -1.59 3.91
C TRP A 139 19.07 -3.01 3.33
N VAL A 140 18.71 -4.01 4.13
CA VAL A 140 18.81 -5.43 3.74
C VAL A 140 17.89 -5.82 2.58
N ASP A 141 16.83 -5.06 2.33
CA ASP A 141 15.87 -5.35 1.26
C ASP A 141 16.39 -4.95 -0.14
N PHE A 142 17.54 -4.26 -0.19
CA PHE A 142 18.09 -3.69 -1.43
C PHE A 142 19.49 -4.20 -1.79
N GLN A 143 19.96 -5.26 -1.14
CA GLN A 143 21.26 -5.90 -1.41
C GLN A 143 21.24 -6.83 -2.62
#